data_f1a404c967bc7322503143a085f6fbcf
#
_entry.id   f1a404c967bc7322503143a085f6fbcf
#
_cell.length_a   1.000
_cell.length_b   1.000
_cell.length_c   1.000
_cell.angle_alpha   90.00
_cell.angle_beta   90.00
_cell.angle_gamma   90.00
#
_symmetry.space_group_name_H-M   'P 1'
#
loop_
_entity.id
_entity.type
_entity.pdbx_description
1 polymer ?
#
loop_
_entity_poly.entity_id
_entity_poly.type
_entity_poly.pdbx_seq_one_letter_code
_entity_poly.pdbx_strand_id
1 'polypeptide(L)'
;MRRLVVKVLKNETILVVASILAVISCFIVPPDKEYAGYIHASTISQLICLMLVVCGCQRIGVFRIIGSRLLHHVSTARGLVITLISLTYFSGMLITNDVALVTFIPFALAVLTMAHMEEHAVLVGTLMTVGANVGSMLTPIGNAHNLYLKALTGMPSSEMIGIMAPYSATAAVLLVLKIGRAHV
;
A
#
# COMPACT_ATOMS: atom_id res chain seq x y z
N MET A 1 -7.00 13.73 30.94
CA MET A 1 -5.86 12.82 30.64
C MET A 1 -6.25 11.35 30.67
N ARG A 2 -6.81 10.80 31.75
CA ARG A 2 -7.18 9.36 31.86
C ARG A 2 -8.14 8.85 30.75
N ARG A 3 -9.15 9.65 30.32
CA ARG A 3 -10.08 9.27 29.24
C ARG A 3 -9.43 9.24 27.84
N LEU A 4 -8.43 10.09 27.60
CA LEU A 4 -7.66 10.12 26.35
C LEU A 4 -6.76 8.89 26.24
N VAL A 5 -6.07 8.54 27.32
CA VAL A 5 -5.22 7.34 27.41
C VAL A 5 -6.03 6.08 27.20
N VAL A 6 -7.21 5.95 27.83
CA VAL A 6 -8.09 4.78 27.66
C VAL A 6 -8.64 4.70 26.25
N LYS A 7 -8.90 5.85 25.59
CA LYS A 7 -9.38 5.88 24.20
C LYS A 7 -8.28 5.47 23.21
N VAL A 8 -7.05 5.90 23.44
CA VAL A 8 -5.87 5.50 22.66
C VAL A 8 -5.58 4.01 22.86
N LEU A 9 -5.59 3.53 24.11
CA LEU A 9 -5.39 2.12 24.44
C LEU A 9 -6.41 1.18 23.79
N LYS A 10 -7.66 1.61 23.57
CA LYS A 10 -8.71 0.79 22.95
C LYS A 10 -8.73 0.86 21.43
N ASN A 11 -8.35 2.00 20.85
CA ASN A 11 -8.44 2.20 19.39
C ASN A 11 -7.14 1.92 18.66
N GLU A 12 -5.98 2.04 19.36
CA GLU A 12 -4.65 1.95 18.75
C GLU A 12 -3.84 0.80 19.37
N THR A 13 -4.38 -0.41 19.33
CA THR A 13 -3.76 -1.61 19.94
C THR A 13 -2.33 -1.82 19.46
N ILE A 14 -2.07 -1.60 18.16
CA ILE A 14 -0.74 -1.78 17.55
C ILE A 14 0.26 -0.77 18.16
N LEU A 15 -0.14 0.49 18.31
CA LEU A 15 0.69 1.53 18.91
C LEU A 15 1.04 1.19 20.36
N VAL A 16 0.07 0.67 21.14
CA VAL A 16 0.26 0.28 22.52
C VAL A 16 1.24 -0.88 22.64
N VAL A 17 1.04 -1.93 21.85
CA VAL A 17 1.94 -3.10 21.85
C VAL A 17 3.35 -2.68 21.43
N ALA A 18 3.49 -1.90 20.37
CA ALA A 18 4.79 -1.38 19.92
C ALA A 18 5.48 -0.53 20.99
N SER A 19 4.71 0.32 21.69
CA SER A 19 5.26 1.16 22.80
C SER A 19 5.74 0.31 23.97
N ILE A 20 5.00 -0.72 24.35
CA ILE A 20 5.41 -1.65 25.41
C ILE A 20 6.69 -2.39 25.02
N LEU A 21 6.75 -2.92 23.79
CA LEU A 21 7.93 -3.60 23.28
C LEU A 21 9.14 -2.65 23.20
N ALA A 22 8.93 -1.39 22.80
CA ALA A 22 9.99 -0.38 22.78
C ALA A 22 10.52 -0.08 24.19
N VAL A 23 9.64 0.03 25.19
CA VAL A 23 10.06 0.22 26.59
C VAL A 23 10.84 -0.99 27.10
N ILE A 24 10.37 -2.20 26.82
CA ILE A 24 11.08 -3.43 27.22
C ILE A 24 12.46 -3.48 26.56
N SER A 25 12.57 -3.14 25.28
CA SER A 25 13.87 -3.15 24.57
C SER A 25 14.86 -2.14 25.16
N CYS A 26 14.40 -1.00 25.68
CA CYS A 26 15.28 -0.02 26.37
C CYS A 26 15.95 -0.60 27.65
N PHE A 27 15.35 -1.62 28.28
CA PHE A 27 15.99 -2.29 29.41
C PHE A 27 17.07 -3.32 28.98
N ILE A 28 16.95 -3.82 27.75
CA ILE A 28 17.93 -4.78 27.18
C ILE A 28 19.07 -4.03 26.51
N VAL A 29 18.73 -2.98 25.75
CA VAL A 29 19.69 -2.09 25.06
C VAL A 29 19.40 -0.67 25.52
N PRO A 30 20.17 -0.15 26.50
CA PRO A 30 19.94 1.19 27.03
C PRO A 30 20.16 2.25 25.94
N PRO A 31 19.32 3.28 25.89
CA PRO A 31 19.45 4.37 24.90
C PRO A 31 20.79 5.08 25.10
N ASP A 32 21.57 5.17 24.03
CA ASP A 32 22.83 5.91 23.95
C ASP A 32 22.70 7.14 23.06
N LYS A 33 23.80 7.87 22.86
CA LYS A 33 23.84 9.08 22.01
C LYS A 33 23.63 8.76 20.54
N GLU A 34 23.84 7.50 20.12
CA GLU A 34 23.66 7.06 18.74
C GLU A 34 22.18 6.80 18.40
N TYR A 35 21.31 6.70 19.42
CA TYR A 35 19.88 6.46 19.26
C TYR A 35 19.20 7.51 18.35
N ALA A 36 19.63 8.76 18.45
CA ALA A 36 19.14 9.83 17.57
C ALA A 36 19.55 9.63 16.11
N GLY A 37 20.68 8.96 15.85
CA GLY A 37 21.16 8.63 14.52
C GLY A 37 20.35 7.53 13.81
N TYR A 38 19.67 6.67 14.57
CA TYR A 38 18.79 5.64 13.99
C TYR A 38 17.50 6.22 13.42
N ILE A 39 17.16 7.45 13.82
CA ILE A 39 15.99 8.16 13.29
C ILE A 39 16.40 8.91 12.03
N HIS A 40 16.15 8.33 10.86
CA HIS A 40 16.36 8.99 9.58
C HIS A 40 15.31 10.08 9.34
N ALA A 41 15.53 11.27 9.95
CA ALA A 41 14.60 12.40 9.87
C ALA A 41 14.28 12.80 8.41
N SER A 42 15.24 12.68 7.50
CA SER A 42 15.05 12.91 6.06
C SER A 42 14.02 11.96 5.45
N THR A 43 14.11 10.66 5.76
CA THR A 43 13.16 9.64 5.28
C THR A 43 11.76 9.89 5.85
N ILE A 44 11.65 10.21 7.14
CA ILE A 44 10.36 10.52 7.78
C ILE A 44 9.74 11.76 7.15
N SER A 45 10.51 12.82 6.91
CA SER A 45 10.03 14.05 6.26
C SER A 45 9.52 13.77 4.84
N GLN A 46 10.24 12.96 4.06
CA GLN A 46 9.82 12.56 2.72
C GLN A 46 8.51 11.77 2.74
N LEU A 47 8.36 10.84 3.69
CA LEU A 47 7.12 10.08 3.86
C LEU A 47 5.95 10.98 4.23
N ILE A 48 6.13 11.92 5.16
CA ILE A 48 5.07 12.87 5.56
C ILE A 48 4.66 13.73 4.36
N CYS A 49 5.60 14.29 3.61
CA CYS A 49 5.32 15.09 2.43
C CYS A 49 4.57 14.27 1.37
N LEU A 50 5.00 13.03 1.10
CA LEU A 50 4.32 12.14 0.18
C LEU A 50 2.88 11.87 0.63
N MET A 51 2.68 11.52 1.89
CA MET A 51 1.34 11.24 2.44
C MET A 51 0.42 12.47 2.37
N LEU A 52 0.93 13.68 2.60
CA LEU A 52 0.15 14.92 2.47
C LEU A 52 -0.32 15.15 1.04
N VAL A 53 0.57 15.00 0.06
CA VAL A 53 0.22 15.14 -1.38
C VAL A 53 -0.83 14.10 -1.78
N VAL A 54 -0.63 12.84 -1.41
CA VAL A 54 -1.55 11.74 -1.73
C VAL A 54 -2.92 11.95 -1.06
N CYS A 55 -2.95 12.37 0.20
CA CYS A 55 -4.18 12.72 0.92
C CYS A 55 -4.94 13.86 0.22
N GLY A 56 -4.21 14.86 -0.29
CA GLY A 56 -4.79 15.92 -1.12
C GLY A 56 -5.44 15.38 -2.40
N CYS A 57 -4.75 14.52 -3.13
CA CYS A 57 -5.26 13.86 -4.33
C CYS A 57 -6.49 12.98 -4.05
N GLN A 58 -6.51 12.27 -2.91
CA GLN A 58 -7.67 11.51 -2.46
C GLN A 58 -8.89 12.40 -2.21
N ARG A 59 -8.70 13.52 -1.50
CA ARG A 59 -9.80 14.46 -1.19
C ARG A 59 -10.42 15.07 -2.44
N ILE A 60 -9.63 15.38 -3.45
CA ILE A 60 -10.08 15.90 -4.75
C ILE A 60 -10.75 14.79 -5.59
N GLY A 61 -10.57 13.51 -5.22
CA GLY A 61 -11.19 12.38 -5.91
C GLY A 61 -10.46 11.97 -7.20
N VAL A 62 -9.21 12.36 -7.39
CA VAL A 62 -8.40 12.04 -8.58
C VAL A 62 -8.42 10.54 -8.88
N PHE A 63 -8.19 9.72 -7.87
CA PHE A 63 -8.13 8.25 -8.03
C PHE A 63 -9.49 7.65 -8.40
N ARG A 64 -10.59 8.22 -7.88
CA ARG A 64 -11.95 7.81 -8.25
C ARG A 64 -12.23 8.13 -9.71
N ILE A 65 -11.83 9.32 -10.19
CA ILE A 65 -12.01 9.73 -11.59
C ILE A 65 -11.23 8.80 -12.51
N ILE A 66 -9.97 8.50 -12.20
CA ILE A 66 -9.15 7.59 -12.99
C ILE A 66 -9.79 6.20 -13.01
N GLY A 67 -10.16 5.67 -11.85
CA GLY A 67 -10.80 4.35 -11.72
C GLY A 67 -12.11 4.26 -12.52
N SER A 68 -13.00 5.24 -12.39
CA SER A 68 -14.27 5.24 -13.13
C SER A 68 -14.08 5.32 -14.64
N ARG A 69 -13.14 6.13 -15.13
CA ARG A 69 -12.83 6.20 -16.56
C ARG A 69 -12.31 4.87 -17.12
N LEU A 70 -11.44 4.19 -16.38
CA LEU A 70 -10.92 2.87 -16.79
C LEU A 70 -12.05 1.83 -16.86
N LEU A 71 -12.97 1.85 -15.90
CA LEU A 71 -14.08 0.90 -15.84
C LEU A 71 -15.14 1.12 -16.95
N HIS A 72 -15.31 2.34 -17.45
CA HIS A 72 -16.24 2.62 -18.54
C HIS A 72 -15.93 1.85 -19.84
N HIS A 73 -14.71 1.36 -20.02
CA HIS A 73 -14.29 0.60 -21.21
C HIS A 73 -14.39 -0.93 -21.00
N VAL A 74 -14.91 -1.37 -19.86
CA VAL A 74 -14.93 -2.78 -19.49
C VAL A 74 -16.35 -3.31 -19.51
N SER A 75 -16.60 -4.31 -20.37
CA SER A 75 -17.92 -4.93 -20.56
C SER A 75 -18.01 -6.38 -20.06
N THR A 76 -16.90 -6.94 -19.53
CA THR A 76 -16.86 -8.33 -19.06
C THR A 76 -16.46 -8.43 -17.59
N ALA A 77 -17.00 -9.41 -16.87
CA ALA A 77 -16.69 -9.66 -15.47
C ALA A 77 -15.18 -9.85 -15.23
N ARG A 78 -14.52 -10.65 -16.08
CA ARG A 78 -13.06 -10.85 -16.01
C ARG A 78 -12.28 -9.56 -16.28
N GLY A 79 -12.71 -8.79 -17.26
CA GLY A 79 -12.12 -7.48 -17.56
C GLY A 79 -12.23 -6.53 -16.38
N LEU A 80 -13.36 -6.52 -15.68
CA LEU A 80 -13.58 -5.73 -14.47
C LEU A 80 -12.55 -6.09 -13.39
N VAL A 81 -12.41 -7.37 -13.08
CA VAL A 81 -11.46 -7.84 -12.06
C VAL A 81 -10.02 -7.51 -12.43
N ILE A 82 -9.62 -7.76 -13.68
CA ILE A 82 -8.27 -7.42 -14.18
C ILE A 82 -8.02 -5.91 -14.05
N THR A 83 -9.00 -5.09 -14.42
CA THR A 83 -8.86 -3.62 -14.34
C THR A 83 -8.71 -3.14 -12.89
N LEU A 84 -9.50 -3.67 -11.96
CA LEU A 84 -9.41 -3.32 -10.53
C LEU A 84 -8.05 -3.71 -9.93
N ILE A 85 -7.54 -4.90 -10.26
CA ILE A 85 -6.24 -5.38 -9.78
C ILE A 85 -5.11 -4.58 -10.42
N SER A 86 -5.18 -4.31 -11.72
CA SER A 86 -4.19 -3.49 -12.42
C SER A 86 -4.16 -2.06 -11.88
N LEU A 87 -5.32 -1.49 -11.56
CA LEU A 87 -5.43 -0.17 -10.97
C LEU A 87 -4.70 -0.09 -9.63
N THR A 88 -4.88 -1.08 -8.76
CA THR A 88 -4.15 -1.13 -7.48
C THR A 88 -2.67 -1.42 -7.64
N TYR A 89 -2.30 -2.26 -8.59
CA TYR A 89 -0.91 -2.57 -8.91
C TYR A 89 -0.13 -1.33 -9.37
N PHE A 90 -0.63 -0.62 -10.37
CA PHE A 90 0.03 0.60 -10.88
C PHE A 90 -0.06 1.78 -9.92
N SER A 91 -1.17 1.90 -9.19
CA SER A 91 -1.28 2.93 -8.16
C SER A 91 -0.30 2.69 -7.01
N GLY A 92 -0.09 1.45 -6.60
CA GLY A 92 0.92 1.09 -5.59
C GLY A 92 2.35 1.49 -5.97
N MET A 93 2.66 1.60 -7.26
CA MET A 93 3.97 2.11 -7.72
C MET A 93 4.15 3.61 -7.50
N LEU A 94 3.08 4.38 -7.58
CA LEU A 94 3.09 5.85 -7.58
C LEU A 94 2.76 6.43 -6.21
N ILE A 95 1.95 5.72 -5.45
CA ILE A 95 1.55 6.02 -4.08
C ILE A 95 1.86 4.81 -3.22
N THR A 96 1.78 4.93 -1.90
CA THR A 96 2.03 3.77 -1.05
C THR A 96 0.95 2.69 -1.24
N ASN A 97 1.31 1.42 -1.10
CA ASN A 97 0.39 0.28 -1.15
C ASN A 97 -0.83 0.47 -0.24
N ASP A 98 -0.62 0.97 0.99
CA ASP A 98 -1.68 1.19 1.97
C ASP A 98 -2.70 2.21 1.48
N VAL A 99 -2.23 3.32 0.91
CA VAL A 99 -3.09 4.36 0.34
C VAL A 99 -3.83 3.86 -0.89
N ALA A 100 -3.18 3.08 -1.75
CA ALA A 100 -3.84 2.44 -2.89
C ALA A 100 -4.99 1.54 -2.41
N LEU A 101 -4.75 0.70 -1.40
CA LEU A 101 -5.75 -0.21 -0.85
C LEU A 101 -6.93 0.52 -0.19
N VAL A 102 -6.65 1.49 0.69
CA VAL A 102 -7.70 2.27 1.36
C VAL A 102 -8.57 3.02 0.34
N THR A 103 -7.99 3.42 -0.80
CA THR A 103 -8.72 4.14 -1.85
C THR A 103 -9.54 3.19 -2.73
N PHE A 104 -8.93 2.11 -3.21
CA PHE A 104 -9.51 1.29 -4.26
C PHE A 104 -10.29 0.07 -3.78
N ILE A 105 -10.08 -0.44 -2.57
CA ILE A 105 -10.92 -1.54 -2.04
C ILE A 105 -12.37 -1.12 -1.85
N PRO A 106 -12.70 0.00 -1.16
CA PRO A 106 -14.09 0.44 -1.06
C PRO A 106 -14.72 0.74 -2.42
N PHE A 107 -13.94 1.31 -3.34
CA PHE A 107 -14.38 1.54 -4.71
C PHE A 107 -14.68 0.22 -5.45
N ALA A 108 -13.80 -0.78 -5.34
CA ALA A 108 -14.00 -2.10 -5.94
C ALA A 108 -15.23 -2.80 -5.38
N LEU A 109 -15.44 -2.75 -4.07
CA LEU A 109 -16.62 -3.31 -3.44
C LEU A 109 -17.91 -2.68 -3.99
N ALA A 110 -17.96 -1.36 -4.09
CA ALA A 110 -19.12 -0.66 -4.68
C ALA A 110 -19.37 -1.09 -6.13
N VAL A 111 -18.31 -1.22 -6.94
CA VAL A 111 -18.42 -1.65 -8.34
C VAL A 111 -18.87 -3.11 -8.45
N LEU A 112 -18.33 -4.01 -7.62
CA LEU A 112 -18.73 -5.42 -7.59
C LEU A 112 -20.20 -5.58 -7.18
N THR A 113 -20.67 -4.80 -6.22
CA THR A 113 -22.09 -4.79 -5.84
C THR A 113 -22.97 -4.31 -6.99
N MET A 114 -22.57 -3.24 -7.70
CA MET A 114 -23.30 -2.77 -8.88
C MET A 114 -23.33 -3.79 -10.02
N ALA A 115 -22.29 -4.62 -10.11
CA ALA A 115 -22.17 -5.69 -11.12
C ALA A 115 -22.81 -7.02 -10.66
N HIS A 116 -23.44 -7.08 -9.49
CA HIS A 116 -23.99 -8.31 -8.87
C HIS A 116 -22.94 -9.43 -8.73
N MET A 117 -21.71 -9.07 -8.34
CA MET A 117 -20.55 -9.94 -8.19
C MET A 117 -20.02 -9.96 -6.75
N GLU A 118 -20.89 -9.79 -5.76
CA GLU A 118 -20.50 -9.71 -4.33
C GLU A 118 -19.80 -10.97 -3.83
N GLU A 119 -20.14 -12.13 -4.38
CA GLU A 119 -19.51 -13.42 -4.04
C GLU A 119 -18.02 -13.44 -4.34
N HIS A 120 -17.56 -12.62 -5.28
CA HIS A 120 -16.15 -12.51 -5.66
C HIS A 120 -15.38 -11.43 -4.88
N ALA A 121 -16.04 -10.68 -4.00
CA ALA A 121 -15.47 -9.54 -3.29
C ALA A 121 -14.22 -9.91 -2.47
N VAL A 122 -14.26 -11.05 -1.78
CA VAL A 122 -13.11 -11.54 -0.98
C VAL A 122 -11.93 -11.91 -1.88
N LEU A 123 -12.18 -12.61 -2.97
CA LEU A 123 -11.14 -13.00 -3.92
C LEU A 123 -10.52 -11.76 -4.58
N VAL A 124 -11.36 -10.86 -5.08
CA VAL A 124 -10.90 -9.62 -5.74
C VAL A 124 -10.13 -8.74 -4.76
N GLY A 125 -10.65 -8.53 -3.55
CA GLY A 125 -9.96 -7.75 -2.51
C GLY A 125 -8.60 -8.35 -2.14
N THR A 126 -8.50 -9.67 -2.03
CA THR A 126 -7.23 -10.36 -1.79
C THR A 126 -6.24 -10.15 -2.94
N LEU A 127 -6.69 -10.33 -4.18
CA LEU A 127 -5.83 -10.14 -5.35
C LEU A 127 -5.42 -8.69 -5.54
N MET A 128 -6.29 -7.72 -5.23
CA MET A 128 -5.94 -6.30 -5.20
C MET A 128 -4.89 -6.00 -4.15
N THR A 129 -4.99 -6.61 -2.96
CA THR A 129 -4.00 -6.46 -1.88
C THR A 129 -2.64 -7.00 -2.32
N VAL A 130 -2.59 -8.18 -2.90
CA VAL A 130 -1.35 -8.74 -3.46
C VAL A 130 -0.83 -7.84 -4.58
N GLY A 131 -1.70 -7.39 -5.49
CA GLY A 131 -1.33 -6.49 -6.58
C GLY A 131 -0.72 -5.18 -6.12
N ALA A 132 -1.32 -4.51 -5.14
CA ALA A 132 -0.80 -3.27 -4.57
C ALA A 132 0.59 -3.46 -3.93
N ASN A 133 0.77 -4.54 -3.16
CA ASN A 133 2.05 -4.84 -2.53
C ASN A 133 3.15 -5.15 -3.55
N VAL A 134 2.85 -5.98 -4.54
CA VAL A 134 3.81 -6.32 -5.60
C VAL A 134 4.14 -5.12 -6.49
N GLY A 135 3.14 -4.31 -6.82
CA GLY A 135 3.35 -3.05 -7.54
C GLY A 135 4.26 -2.10 -6.77
N SER A 136 3.98 -1.92 -5.49
CA SER A 136 4.73 -1.02 -4.62
C SER A 136 6.20 -1.41 -4.42
N MET A 137 6.54 -2.68 -4.60
CA MET A 137 7.93 -3.15 -4.54
C MET A 137 8.82 -2.53 -5.61
N LEU A 138 8.24 -2.16 -6.76
CA LEU A 138 9.01 -1.73 -7.92
C LEU A 138 9.68 -0.37 -7.72
N THR A 139 9.05 0.54 -6.99
CA THR A 139 9.53 1.91 -6.84
C THR A 139 9.93 2.24 -5.41
N PRO A 140 10.90 3.14 -5.22
CA PRO A 140 11.27 3.60 -3.87
C PRO A 140 10.11 4.27 -3.13
N ILE A 141 9.18 4.92 -3.85
CA ILE A 141 8.06 5.68 -3.30
C ILE A 141 6.90 4.76 -2.90
N GLY A 142 6.76 3.60 -3.56
CA GLY A 142 5.63 2.70 -3.37
C GLY A 142 5.52 2.10 -1.97
N ASN A 143 6.62 2.06 -1.20
CA ASN A 143 6.62 1.53 0.15
C ASN A 143 7.63 2.26 1.04
N ALA A 144 7.27 2.51 2.30
CA ALA A 144 8.16 3.11 3.30
C ALA A 144 9.46 2.33 3.48
N HIS A 145 9.40 0.99 3.42
CA HIS A 145 10.57 0.12 3.51
C HIS A 145 11.56 0.35 2.38
N ASN A 146 11.06 0.51 1.15
CA ASN A 146 11.90 0.77 -0.02
C ASN A 146 12.60 2.13 0.10
N LEU A 147 11.89 3.14 0.58
CA LEU A 147 12.45 4.47 0.78
C LEU A 147 13.54 4.45 1.86
N TYR A 148 13.30 3.72 2.95
CA TYR A 148 14.30 3.53 4.02
C TYR A 148 15.52 2.76 3.50
N LEU A 149 15.31 1.65 2.78
CA LEU A 149 16.40 0.85 2.21
C LEU A 149 17.26 1.68 1.25
N LYS A 150 16.63 2.47 0.39
CA LYS A 150 17.32 3.41 -0.50
C LYS A 150 18.15 4.42 0.28
N ALA A 151 17.59 5.00 1.35
CA ALA A 151 18.31 5.96 2.19
C ALA A 151 19.52 5.33 2.89
N LEU A 152 19.37 4.09 3.36
CA LEU A 152 20.44 3.35 4.05
C LEU A 152 21.58 2.93 3.12
N THR A 153 21.24 2.45 1.93
CA THR A 153 22.24 1.93 0.96
C THR A 153 22.83 2.99 0.06
N GLY A 154 22.20 4.18 -0.05
CA GLY A 154 22.58 5.21 -1.03
C GLY A 154 22.31 4.80 -2.48
N MET A 155 21.61 3.68 -2.72
CA MET A 155 21.37 3.12 -4.05
C MET A 155 20.54 4.07 -4.93
N PRO A 156 20.93 4.31 -6.19
CA PRO A 156 20.13 5.09 -7.12
C PRO A 156 18.79 4.39 -7.43
N SER A 157 17.74 5.17 -7.66
CA SER A 157 16.39 4.62 -7.91
C SER A 157 16.35 3.70 -9.13
N SER A 158 17.13 3.98 -10.16
CA SER A 158 17.21 3.15 -11.38
C SER A 158 17.74 1.75 -11.12
N GLU A 159 18.76 1.64 -10.26
CA GLU A 159 19.33 0.35 -9.87
C GLU A 159 18.33 -0.46 -9.03
N MET A 160 17.68 0.17 -8.07
CA MET A 160 16.62 -0.46 -7.27
C MET A 160 15.48 -0.98 -8.14
N ILE A 161 15.01 -0.18 -9.10
CA ILE A 161 13.98 -0.58 -10.06
C ILE A 161 14.47 -1.77 -10.91
N GLY A 162 15.71 -1.73 -11.37
CA GLY A 162 16.30 -2.82 -12.16
C GLY A 162 16.36 -4.15 -11.40
N ILE A 163 16.68 -4.11 -10.11
CA ILE A 163 16.70 -5.31 -9.25
C ILE A 163 15.28 -5.84 -8.99
N MET A 164 14.33 -4.95 -8.74
CA MET A 164 12.96 -5.33 -8.35
C MET A 164 12.05 -5.65 -9.56
N ALA A 165 12.35 -5.15 -10.76
CA ALA A 165 11.54 -5.33 -11.95
C ALA A 165 11.24 -6.80 -12.30
N PRO A 166 12.20 -7.74 -12.32
CA PRO A 166 11.91 -9.12 -12.65
C PRO A 166 10.96 -9.78 -11.64
N TYR A 167 11.08 -9.47 -10.36
CA TYR A 167 10.19 -10.00 -9.31
C TYR A 167 8.78 -9.45 -9.44
N SER A 168 8.64 -8.14 -9.60
CA SER A 168 7.35 -7.48 -9.79
C SER A 168 6.66 -7.94 -11.07
N ALA A 169 7.39 -8.06 -12.18
CA ALA A 169 6.87 -8.56 -13.45
C ALA A 169 6.40 -10.03 -13.35
N THR A 170 7.21 -10.89 -12.73
CA THR A 170 6.84 -12.32 -12.54
C THR A 170 5.57 -12.43 -11.71
N ALA A 171 5.46 -11.67 -10.62
CA ALA A 171 4.28 -11.69 -9.78
C ALA A 171 3.04 -11.10 -10.49
N ALA A 172 3.21 -10.08 -11.34
CA ALA A 172 2.12 -9.56 -12.17
C ALA A 172 1.60 -10.63 -13.14
N VAL A 173 2.49 -11.39 -13.79
CA VAL A 173 2.11 -12.51 -14.66
C VAL A 173 1.33 -13.57 -13.87
N LEU A 174 1.81 -13.95 -12.69
CA LEU A 174 1.14 -14.93 -11.84
C LEU A 174 -0.25 -14.45 -11.40
N LEU A 175 -0.42 -13.15 -11.09
CA LEU A 175 -1.71 -12.56 -10.78
C LEU A 175 -2.68 -12.68 -11.97
N VAL A 176 -2.23 -12.34 -13.18
CA VAL A 176 -3.06 -12.45 -14.38
C VAL A 176 -3.45 -13.91 -14.65
N LEU A 177 -2.52 -14.85 -14.52
CA LEU A 177 -2.80 -16.28 -14.67
C LEU A 177 -3.79 -16.79 -13.62
N LYS A 178 -3.68 -16.31 -12.38
CA LYS A 178 -4.63 -16.66 -11.30
C LYS A 178 -6.04 -16.18 -11.62
N ILE A 179 -6.17 -14.95 -12.12
CA ILE A 179 -7.48 -14.38 -12.54
C ILE A 179 -8.06 -15.18 -13.70
N GLY A 180 -7.23 -15.55 -14.68
CA GLY A 180 -7.67 -16.34 -15.84
C GLY A 180 -8.20 -17.74 -15.48
N ARG A 181 -7.74 -18.32 -14.36
CA ARG A 181 -8.20 -19.62 -13.83
C ARG A 181 -9.33 -19.48 -12.81
N ALA A 182 -9.55 -18.31 -12.25
CA ALA A 182 -10.69 -18.08 -11.39
C ALA A 182 -11.97 -18.07 -12.24
N HIS A 183 -12.95 -18.85 -11.84
CA HIS A 183 -14.29 -18.83 -12.45
C HIS A 183 -15.02 -17.54 -12.05
N VAL A 184 -14.66 -16.43 -12.69
CA VAL A 184 -15.26 -15.11 -12.53
C VAL A 184 -16.01 -14.73 -13.82
#